data_0f485d9291ee9634390304c7f0e3a0cf
#
_entry.id   0f485d9291ee9634390304c7f0e3a0cf
#
_cell.length_a   1.000
_cell.length_b   1.000
_cell.length_c   1.000
_cell.angle_alpha   90.00
_cell.angle_beta   90.00
_cell.angle_gamma   90.00
#
_symmetry.space_group_name_H-M   'P 1'
#
loop_
_entity.id
_entity.type
_entity.pdbx_description
1 polymer ?
#
loop_
_entity_poly.entity_id
_entity_poly.type
_entity_poly.pdbx_seq_one_letter_code
_entity_poly.pdbx_strand_id
1 'polypeptide(L)'
;MKTVLVVDDEQTLAQNLQAYLAAQGLDVHVAHDGTSAIGLAERIQPDVTVLDYRLPDMEGFQVLEAVRSHRDCHFVLITAHPTAEVRERAAQLGVSHILFKPFPLAELARAVFDLMGIARVSKAGSNTDSGFVERRQHANQSFPLQLYDGTWVLADRRRNGSRPPPPDDDQLLTGE
;
A
#
# COMPACT_ATOMS: atom_id res chain seq x y z
N MET A 1 -21.60 7.05 -6.98
CA MET A 1 -20.62 6.05 -6.50
C MET A 1 -19.26 6.65 -6.73
N LYS A 2 -18.31 6.50 -5.82
CA LYS A 2 -16.97 7.09 -5.99
C LYS A 2 -16.14 6.21 -6.92
N THR A 3 -15.46 6.83 -7.87
CA THR A 3 -14.75 6.14 -8.95
C THR A 3 -13.24 6.22 -8.75
N VAL A 4 -12.57 5.07 -8.85
CA VAL A 4 -11.11 4.93 -8.74
C VAL A 4 -10.55 4.38 -10.05
N LEU A 5 -9.49 4.99 -10.55
CA LEU A 5 -8.68 4.43 -11.61
C LEU A 5 -7.39 3.85 -11.02
N VAL A 6 -7.11 2.60 -11.28
CA VAL A 6 -5.86 1.92 -10.92
C VAL A 6 -5.03 1.76 -12.19
N VAL A 7 -3.79 2.26 -12.17
CA VAL A 7 -2.86 2.20 -13.30
C VAL A 7 -1.59 1.49 -12.85
N ASP A 8 -1.40 0.26 -13.27
CA ASP A 8 -0.23 -0.55 -12.94
C ASP A 8 -0.06 -1.64 -14.01
N ASP A 9 1.14 -1.81 -14.56
CA ASP A 9 1.44 -2.80 -15.59
C ASP A 9 1.49 -4.23 -15.05
N GLU A 10 1.64 -4.37 -13.74
CA GLU A 10 1.57 -5.64 -13.05
C GLU A 10 0.11 -6.08 -12.88
N GLN A 11 -0.36 -6.92 -13.80
CA GLN A 11 -1.77 -7.36 -13.85
C GLN A 11 -2.27 -7.94 -12.53
N THR A 12 -1.45 -8.75 -11.85
CA THR A 12 -1.83 -9.39 -10.58
C THR A 12 -2.07 -8.35 -9.49
N LEU A 13 -1.18 -7.35 -9.38
CA LEU A 13 -1.35 -6.28 -8.41
C LEU A 13 -2.59 -5.44 -8.74
N ALA A 14 -2.74 -5.02 -9.98
CA ALA A 14 -3.87 -4.22 -10.44
C ALA A 14 -5.23 -4.92 -10.17
N GLN A 15 -5.34 -6.23 -10.45
CA GLN A 15 -6.53 -7.03 -10.16
C GLN A 15 -6.81 -7.16 -8.66
N ASN A 16 -5.78 -7.38 -7.85
CA ASN A 16 -5.92 -7.46 -6.40
C ASN A 16 -6.38 -6.12 -5.81
N LEU A 17 -5.83 -5.00 -6.29
CA LEU A 17 -6.27 -3.67 -5.92
C LEU A 17 -7.71 -3.41 -6.32
N GLN A 18 -8.08 -3.76 -7.55
CA GLN A 18 -9.46 -3.64 -8.03
C GLN A 18 -10.42 -4.43 -7.16
N ALA A 19 -10.16 -5.72 -6.94
CA ALA A 19 -11.02 -6.58 -6.12
C ALA A 19 -11.15 -6.06 -4.69
N TYR A 20 -10.04 -5.65 -4.08
CA TYR A 20 -10.01 -5.16 -2.71
C TYR A 20 -10.80 -3.85 -2.53
N LEU A 21 -10.62 -2.87 -3.43
CA LEU A 21 -11.32 -1.60 -3.38
C LEU A 21 -12.81 -1.73 -3.77
N ALA A 22 -13.12 -2.56 -4.76
CA ALA A 22 -14.50 -2.84 -5.17
C ALA A 22 -15.31 -3.51 -4.05
N ALA A 23 -14.70 -4.44 -3.29
CA ALA A 23 -15.33 -5.06 -2.12
C ALA A 23 -15.68 -4.05 -1.01
N GLN A 24 -15.10 -2.85 -1.03
CA GLN A 24 -15.41 -1.75 -0.12
C GLN A 24 -16.42 -0.74 -0.70
N GLY A 25 -17.03 -1.05 -1.84
CA GLY A 25 -18.12 -0.26 -2.43
C GLY A 25 -17.67 0.86 -3.37
N LEU A 26 -16.42 0.81 -3.87
CA LEU A 26 -15.92 1.73 -4.88
C LEU A 26 -16.15 1.19 -6.29
N ASP A 27 -16.33 2.09 -7.25
CA ASP A 27 -16.32 1.79 -8.68
C ASP A 27 -14.87 1.84 -9.18
N VAL A 28 -14.29 0.69 -9.53
CA VAL A 28 -12.86 0.57 -9.78
C VAL A 28 -12.57 0.11 -11.20
N HIS A 29 -11.84 0.94 -11.92
CA HIS A 29 -11.37 0.68 -13.28
C HIS A 29 -9.87 0.47 -13.29
N VAL A 30 -9.36 -0.33 -14.23
CA VAL A 30 -7.95 -0.68 -14.34
C VAL A 30 -7.43 -0.34 -15.74
N ALA A 31 -6.22 0.21 -15.79
CA ALA A 31 -5.41 0.37 -16.99
C ALA A 31 -4.00 -0.18 -16.74
N HIS A 32 -3.35 -0.71 -17.76
CA HIS A 32 -2.03 -1.36 -17.63
C HIS A 32 -0.89 -0.58 -18.30
N ASP A 33 -1.20 0.56 -18.88
CA ASP A 33 -0.27 1.48 -19.52
C ASP A 33 -0.79 2.93 -19.43
N GLY A 34 0.08 3.89 -19.67
CA GLY A 34 -0.24 5.30 -19.52
C GLY A 34 -1.24 5.80 -20.57
N THR A 35 -1.09 5.34 -21.82
CA THR A 35 -1.97 5.75 -22.92
C THR A 35 -3.40 5.31 -22.67
N SER A 36 -3.61 4.06 -22.28
CA SER A 36 -4.92 3.50 -21.90
C SER A 36 -5.49 4.20 -20.67
N ALA A 37 -4.64 4.53 -19.69
CA ALA A 37 -5.04 5.23 -18.47
C ALA A 37 -5.60 6.63 -18.77
N ILE A 38 -4.93 7.40 -19.61
CA ILE A 38 -5.39 8.74 -20.01
C ILE A 38 -6.74 8.67 -20.70
N GLY A 39 -6.88 7.81 -21.74
CA GLY A 39 -8.14 7.65 -22.45
C GLY A 39 -9.28 7.10 -21.59
N LEU A 40 -8.96 6.27 -20.59
CA LEU A 40 -9.94 5.77 -19.64
C LEU A 40 -10.36 6.87 -18.65
N ALA A 41 -9.41 7.64 -18.13
CA ALA A 41 -9.66 8.75 -17.20
C ALA A 41 -10.59 9.82 -17.79
N GLU A 42 -10.45 10.13 -19.07
CA GLU A 42 -11.34 11.05 -19.78
C GLU A 42 -12.81 10.57 -19.77
N ARG A 43 -13.01 9.27 -19.92
CA ARG A 43 -14.34 8.66 -19.99
C ARG A 43 -15.02 8.51 -18.63
N ILE A 44 -14.25 8.01 -17.62
CA ILE A 44 -14.82 7.67 -16.30
C ILE A 44 -14.72 8.81 -15.29
N GLN A 45 -13.86 9.79 -15.55
CA GLN A 45 -13.63 10.94 -14.67
C GLN A 45 -13.39 10.52 -13.21
N PRO A 46 -12.28 9.84 -12.88
CA PRO A 46 -12.06 9.28 -11.57
C PRO A 46 -11.93 10.35 -10.48
N ASP A 47 -12.42 10.05 -9.27
CA ASP A 47 -12.21 10.89 -8.09
C ASP A 47 -10.77 10.74 -7.56
N VAL A 48 -10.24 9.51 -7.65
CA VAL A 48 -8.86 9.16 -7.25
C VAL A 48 -8.23 8.29 -8.31
N THR A 49 -6.98 8.60 -8.66
CA THR A 49 -6.13 7.74 -9.50
C THR A 49 -4.99 7.19 -8.68
N VAL A 50 -4.90 5.87 -8.62
CA VAL A 50 -3.78 5.10 -8.06
C VAL A 50 -2.85 4.79 -9.22
N LEU A 51 -1.60 5.25 -9.17
CA LEU A 51 -0.74 5.33 -10.34
C LEU A 51 0.65 4.79 -10.03
N ASP A 52 1.09 3.76 -10.75
CA ASP A 52 2.50 3.36 -10.72
C ASP A 52 3.36 4.45 -11.37
N TYR A 53 4.48 4.72 -10.74
CA TYR A 53 5.48 5.65 -11.29
C TYR A 53 6.07 5.17 -12.61
N ARG A 54 6.29 3.85 -12.77
CA ARG A 54 6.87 3.27 -13.99
C ARG A 54 5.85 2.46 -14.75
N LEU A 55 5.48 2.96 -15.91
CA LEU A 55 4.63 2.25 -16.86
C LEU A 55 5.45 1.87 -18.12
N PRO A 56 4.98 0.91 -18.91
CA PRO A 56 5.75 0.41 -20.05
C PRO A 56 5.94 1.44 -21.17
N ASP A 57 5.05 2.42 -21.27
CA ASP A 57 5.01 3.42 -22.34
C ASP A 57 5.41 4.83 -21.88
N MET A 58 5.24 5.16 -20.58
CA MET A 58 5.58 6.47 -20.05
C MET A 58 5.79 6.46 -18.52
N GLU A 59 6.28 7.56 -17.98
CA GLU A 59 6.33 7.76 -16.53
C GLU A 59 4.96 8.17 -15.98
N GLY A 60 4.63 7.73 -14.76
CA GLY A 60 3.37 8.07 -14.11
C GLY A 60 3.12 9.56 -13.99
N PHE A 61 4.16 10.40 -13.88
CA PHE A 61 3.97 11.85 -13.86
C PHE A 61 3.38 12.42 -15.15
N GLN A 62 3.67 11.82 -16.30
CA GLN A 62 3.08 12.24 -17.58
C GLN A 62 1.58 11.91 -17.61
N VAL A 63 1.18 10.75 -17.08
CA VAL A 63 -0.25 10.40 -16.91
C VAL A 63 -0.93 11.37 -15.96
N LEU A 64 -0.30 11.69 -14.83
CA LEU A 64 -0.84 12.63 -13.84
C LEU A 64 -1.10 14.01 -14.46
N GLU A 65 -0.13 14.55 -15.18
CA GLU A 65 -0.24 15.87 -15.84
C GLU A 65 -1.36 15.85 -16.88
N ALA A 66 -1.47 14.79 -17.69
CA ALA A 66 -2.53 14.65 -18.68
C ALA A 66 -3.92 14.55 -18.04
N VAL A 67 -4.11 13.69 -17.05
CA VAL A 67 -5.40 13.51 -16.37
C VAL A 67 -5.83 14.78 -15.64
N ARG A 68 -4.89 15.47 -14.97
CA ARG A 68 -5.17 16.69 -14.23
C ARG A 68 -5.60 17.86 -15.13
N SER A 69 -5.14 17.91 -16.38
CA SER A 69 -5.54 18.96 -17.32
C SER A 69 -7.04 18.96 -17.63
N HIS A 70 -7.70 17.84 -17.40
CA HIS A 70 -9.12 17.64 -17.70
C HIS A 70 -10.04 17.76 -16.47
N ARG A 71 -9.53 17.53 -15.25
CA ARG A 71 -10.32 17.55 -14.01
C ARG A 71 -9.46 17.57 -12.74
N ASP A 72 -10.05 18.07 -11.65
CA ASP A 72 -9.53 17.87 -10.30
C ASP A 72 -9.69 16.39 -9.91
N CYS A 73 -8.57 15.70 -9.87
CA CYS A 73 -8.45 14.31 -9.46
C CYS A 73 -7.34 14.19 -8.40
N HIS A 74 -7.58 13.39 -7.38
CA HIS A 74 -6.55 13.10 -6.39
C HIS A 74 -5.66 11.95 -6.88
N PHE A 75 -4.37 12.01 -6.52
CA PHE A 75 -3.40 11.01 -6.95
C PHE A 75 -2.73 10.33 -5.76
N VAL A 76 -2.66 9.01 -5.83
CA VAL A 76 -1.83 8.14 -4.98
C VAL A 76 -0.75 7.54 -5.88
N LEU A 77 0.50 7.96 -5.70
CA LEU A 77 1.62 7.42 -6.47
C LEU A 77 2.14 6.15 -5.80
N ILE A 78 2.36 5.11 -6.60
CA ILE A 78 3.00 3.86 -6.16
C ILE A 78 4.37 3.78 -6.82
N THR A 79 5.41 3.39 -6.07
CA THR A 79 6.74 3.20 -6.63
C THR A 79 7.56 2.16 -5.89
N ALA A 80 8.33 1.36 -6.63
CA ALA A 80 9.34 0.48 -6.07
C ALA A 80 10.67 1.21 -5.79
N HIS A 81 10.86 2.42 -6.36
CA HIS A 81 12.12 3.16 -6.30
C HIS A 81 11.90 4.59 -5.77
N PRO A 82 11.83 4.75 -4.44
CA PRO A 82 11.53 6.03 -3.82
C PRO A 82 12.76 6.94 -3.74
N THR A 83 13.22 7.47 -4.88
CA THR A 83 14.33 8.43 -4.90
C THR A 83 13.90 9.78 -4.35
N ALA A 84 14.86 10.59 -3.90
CA ALA A 84 14.60 11.97 -3.45
C ALA A 84 13.95 12.79 -4.58
N GLU A 85 14.41 12.62 -5.81
CA GLU A 85 13.90 13.29 -6.99
C GLU A 85 12.41 12.97 -7.25
N VAL A 86 12.02 11.68 -7.16
CA VAL A 86 10.61 11.27 -7.32
C VAL A 86 9.74 11.89 -6.24
N ARG A 87 10.21 11.96 -4.99
CA ARG A 87 9.45 12.57 -3.88
C ARG A 87 9.28 14.07 -4.08
N GLU A 88 10.34 14.75 -4.47
CA GLU A 88 10.33 16.20 -4.71
C GLU A 88 9.39 16.56 -5.86
N ARG A 89 9.47 15.85 -6.98
CA ARG A 89 8.60 16.06 -8.14
C ARG A 89 7.14 15.74 -7.82
N ALA A 90 6.89 14.66 -7.07
CA ALA A 90 5.54 14.33 -6.62
C ALA A 90 4.94 15.45 -5.74
N ALA A 91 5.73 16.03 -4.84
CA ALA A 91 5.30 17.16 -4.01
C ALA A 91 5.01 18.40 -4.86
N GLN A 92 5.86 18.73 -5.83
CA GLN A 92 5.65 19.86 -6.76
C GLN A 92 4.38 19.68 -7.59
N LEU A 93 4.10 18.44 -8.01
CA LEU A 93 2.89 18.09 -8.75
C LEU A 93 1.67 17.91 -7.84
N GLY A 94 1.77 18.11 -6.52
CA GLY A 94 0.66 18.01 -5.59
C GLY A 94 0.08 16.59 -5.50
N VAL A 95 0.92 15.57 -5.59
CA VAL A 95 0.53 14.18 -5.30
C VAL A 95 0.16 14.08 -3.83
N SER A 96 -1.01 13.54 -3.54
CA SER A 96 -1.56 13.52 -2.19
C SER A 96 -0.90 12.48 -1.29
N HIS A 97 -0.57 11.32 -1.84
CA HIS A 97 0.08 10.21 -1.14
C HIS A 97 1.08 9.49 -2.03
N ILE A 98 2.17 9.01 -1.42
CA ILE A 98 3.15 8.15 -2.07
C ILE A 98 3.25 6.87 -1.26
N LEU A 99 3.08 5.71 -1.91
CA LEU A 99 3.24 4.39 -1.33
C LEU A 99 4.43 3.67 -1.96
N PHE A 100 5.18 2.97 -1.13
CA PHE A 100 6.37 2.24 -1.58
C PHE A 100 6.08 0.75 -1.66
N LYS A 101 6.33 0.16 -2.83
CA LYS A 101 6.21 -1.30 -3.01
C LYS A 101 7.31 -2.02 -2.20
N PRO A 102 7.00 -3.06 -1.41
CA PRO A 102 5.68 -3.63 -1.16
C PRO A 102 4.89 -2.88 -0.06
N PHE A 103 3.57 -2.74 -0.24
CA PHE A 103 2.66 -2.10 0.72
C PHE A 103 1.44 -2.98 1.02
N PRO A 104 0.85 -2.89 2.22
CA PRO A 104 -0.41 -3.54 2.52
C PRO A 104 -1.58 -2.93 1.74
N LEU A 105 -2.49 -3.75 1.16
CA LEU A 105 -3.68 -3.24 0.45
C LEU A 105 -4.55 -2.32 1.33
N ALA A 106 -4.57 -2.59 2.64
CA ALA A 106 -5.29 -1.77 3.61
C ALA A 106 -4.72 -0.34 3.74
N GLU A 107 -3.42 -0.16 3.52
CA GLU A 107 -2.77 1.16 3.55
C GLU A 107 -3.18 1.99 2.33
N LEU A 108 -3.15 1.38 1.14
CA LEU A 108 -3.64 2.02 -0.07
C LEU A 108 -5.13 2.39 0.05
N ALA A 109 -5.96 1.47 0.51
CA ALA A 109 -7.37 1.75 0.69
C ALA A 109 -7.59 2.92 1.67
N ARG A 110 -6.81 3.01 2.74
CA ARG A 110 -6.87 4.14 3.67
C ARG A 110 -6.57 5.45 2.95
N ALA A 111 -5.48 5.51 2.19
CA ALA A 111 -5.12 6.70 1.41
C ALA A 111 -6.24 7.11 0.44
N VAL A 112 -6.81 6.15 -0.28
CA VAL A 112 -7.92 6.40 -1.21
C VAL A 112 -9.16 6.95 -0.51
N PHE A 113 -9.58 6.35 0.62
CA PHE A 113 -10.74 6.81 1.39
C PHE A 113 -10.53 8.19 2.01
N ASP A 114 -9.34 8.45 2.55
CA ASP A 114 -9.00 9.74 3.12
C ASP A 114 -9.10 10.86 2.08
N LEU A 115 -8.64 10.61 0.85
CA LEU A 115 -8.73 11.55 -0.26
C LEU A 115 -10.17 11.80 -0.73
N MET A 116 -11.02 10.80 -0.62
CA MET A 116 -12.43 10.93 -0.98
C MET A 116 -13.27 11.61 0.12
N GLY A 117 -12.69 11.91 1.27
CA GLY A 117 -13.43 12.45 2.42
C GLY A 117 -14.46 11.46 2.99
N ILE A 118 -14.29 10.17 2.73
CA ILE A 118 -15.19 9.12 3.21
C ILE A 118 -14.67 8.64 4.57
N ALA A 119 -15.35 9.05 5.64
CA ALA A 119 -15.09 8.49 6.97
C ALA A 119 -15.35 6.97 6.94
N ARG A 120 -14.31 6.16 7.15
CA ARG A 120 -14.49 4.71 7.33
C ARG A 120 -15.30 4.50 8.60
N VAL A 121 -16.51 3.97 8.45
CA VAL A 121 -17.20 3.34 9.58
C VAL A 121 -16.38 2.10 9.90
N SER A 122 -15.45 2.23 10.83
CA SER A 122 -14.80 1.08 11.43
C SER A 122 -15.92 0.23 12.04
N LYS A 123 -16.18 -0.96 11.50
CA LYS A 123 -16.84 -2.00 12.26
C LYS A 123 -15.86 -2.47 13.35
N ALA A 124 -15.58 -1.58 14.30
CA ALA A 124 -15.08 -1.95 15.60
C ALA A 124 -16.33 -2.17 16.45
N GLY A 125 -16.49 -3.39 16.90
CA GLY A 125 -17.53 -3.72 17.88
C GLY A 125 -17.47 -2.75 19.04
N SER A 126 -18.64 -2.30 19.42
CA SER A 126 -18.92 -1.54 20.64
C SER A 126 -18.16 -2.10 21.84
N ASN A 127 -17.31 -1.28 22.43
CA ASN A 127 -17.17 -1.24 23.89
C ASN A 127 -16.69 0.16 24.28
N THR A 128 -17.60 0.89 24.90
CA THR A 128 -17.35 2.04 25.74
C THR A 128 -16.52 1.59 26.92
N ASP A 129 -15.32 2.10 27.08
CA ASP A 129 -14.91 2.64 28.39
C ASP A 129 -13.66 3.54 28.24
N SER A 130 -13.69 4.62 28.98
CA SER A 130 -12.67 5.64 29.12
C SER A 130 -11.45 5.07 29.83
N GLY A 131 -10.27 5.20 29.18
CA GLY A 131 -9.00 4.83 29.81
C GLY A 131 -7.85 4.97 28.84
N PHE A 132 -7.00 5.94 29.12
CA PHE A 132 -5.71 6.15 28.52
C PHE A 132 -4.93 4.82 28.45
N VAL A 133 -4.78 4.20 27.28
CA VAL A 133 -3.97 3.00 27.08
C VAL A 133 -3.02 3.19 25.93
N GLU A 134 -1.78 3.10 26.31
CA GLU A 134 -0.53 3.01 25.61
C GLU A 134 -0.61 2.29 24.25
N ARG A 135 -0.12 2.96 23.21
CA ARG A 135 -0.03 2.48 21.82
C ARG A 135 1.00 1.38 21.66
N ARG A 136 0.72 0.17 22.12
CA ARG A 136 1.46 -1.04 21.74
C ARG A 136 0.54 -2.26 21.74
N GLN A 137 -0.31 -2.37 20.73
CA GLN A 137 -0.96 -3.65 20.44
C GLN A 137 -0.91 -3.93 18.94
N HIS A 138 0.22 -4.41 18.47
CA HIS A 138 0.26 -5.30 17.34
C HIS A 138 -0.11 -6.70 17.87
N ALA A 139 -1.39 -6.95 18.03
CA ALA A 139 -1.89 -8.24 18.44
C ALA A 139 -2.69 -8.86 17.28
N ASN A 140 -2.29 -10.07 16.94
CA ASN A 140 -2.98 -11.05 16.09
C ASN A 140 -3.01 -10.80 14.58
N GLN A 141 -1.83 -10.87 13.97
CA GLN A 141 -1.75 -11.48 12.65
C GLN A 141 -1.59 -12.99 12.87
N SER A 142 -2.62 -13.76 12.52
CA SER A 142 -2.54 -15.20 12.51
C SER A 142 -1.61 -15.66 11.39
N PHE A 143 -0.54 -16.36 11.73
CA PHE A 143 0.32 -17.04 10.77
C PHE A 143 -0.30 -18.40 10.36
N PRO A 144 -0.03 -18.87 9.12
CA PRO A 144 0.89 -18.32 8.13
C PRO A 144 0.34 -17.16 7.31
N LEU A 145 1.20 -16.18 6.98
CA LEU A 145 0.89 -15.08 6.09
C LEU A 145 1.58 -15.29 4.74
N GLN A 146 0.83 -15.20 3.65
CA GLN A 146 1.44 -15.18 2.32
C GLN A 146 1.81 -13.73 1.98
N LEU A 147 3.09 -13.50 1.71
CA LEU A 147 3.57 -12.22 1.21
C LEU A 147 3.22 -12.06 -0.27
N TYR A 148 3.24 -10.84 -0.72
CA TYR A 148 2.93 -10.43 -2.08
C TYR A 148 3.78 -11.13 -3.16
N ASP A 149 5.03 -11.49 -2.84
CA ASP A 149 5.96 -12.25 -3.70
C ASP A 149 5.69 -13.76 -3.74
N GLY A 150 4.62 -14.23 -3.11
CA GLY A 150 4.29 -15.64 -2.98
C GLY A 150 4.99 -16.35 -1.82
N THR A 151 5.88 -15.68 -1.09
CA THR A 151 6.59 -16.24 0.06
C THR A 151 5.67 -16.38 1.27
N TRP A 152 5.77 -17.50 1.98
CA TRP A 152 5.02 -17.74 3.22
C TRP A 152 5.84 -17.34 4.44
N VAL A 153 5.28 -16.51 5.30
CA VAL A 153 5.83 -16.22 6.63
C VAL A 153 5.14 -17.14 7.64
N LEU A 154 5.88 -18.10 8.16
CA LEU A 154 5.34 -19.15 9.03
C LEU A 154 5.32 -18.77 10.51
N ALA A 155 6.11 -17.80 10.94
CA ALA A 155 6.17 -17.32 12.32
C ALA A 155 6.75 -15.92 12.44
N ASP A 156 6.33 -15.18 13.46
CA ASP A 156 6.95 -13.90 13.80
C ASP A 156 8.30 -14.13 14.50
N ARG A 157 9.40 -13.82 13.81
CA ARG A 157 10.76 -13.96 14.36
C ARG A 157 11.06 -13.03 15.55
N ARG A 158 10.18 -12.10 15.86
CA ARG A 158 10.36 -11.15 16.97
C ARG A 158 9.99 -11.72 18.34
N ARG A 159 9.36 -12.90 18.39
CA ARG A 159 8.94 -13.55 19.63
C ARG A 159 9.96 -14.53 20.24
N ASN A 160 11.02 -14.90 19.53
CA ASN A 160 12.07 -15.78 20.05
C ASN A 160 13.34 -14.98 20.41
N GLY A 161 13.21 -14.11 21.38
CA GLY A 161 14.35 -13.47 22.06
C GLY A 161 14.86 -14.32 23.23
N SER A 162 15.05 -15.61 23.04
CA SER A 162 15.85 -16.44 23.94
C SER A 162 17.15 -16.81 23.23
N ARG A 163 18.16 -15.97 23.44
CA ARG A 163 19.53 -16.28 23.09
C ARG A 163 19.90 -17.55 23.89
N PRO A 164 20.36 -18.64 23.25
CA PRO A 164 20.89 -19.75 24.01
C PRO A 164 22.08 -19.27 24.85
N PRO A 165 22.25 -19.77 26.07
CA PRO A 165 23.43 -19.43 26.88
C PRO A 165 24.68 -19.88 26.14
N PRO A 166 25.82 -19.16 26.33
CA PRO A 166 27.09 -19.57 25.77
C PRO A 166 27.47 -20.93 26.33
N PRO A 167 28.17 -21.78 25.57
CA PRO A 167 28.66 -23.05 26.09
C PRO A 167 29.62 -22.77 27.27
N ASP A 168 29.44 -23.49 28.36
CA ASP A 168 30.31 -23.48 29.52
C ASP A 168 31.73 -23.95 29.10
N ASP A 169 32.67 -22.98 29.07
CA ASP A 169 34.12 -23.23 28.99
C ASP A 169 34.65 -23.67 30.37
N ASP A 170 34.26 -24.83 30.82
CA ASP A 170 34.84 -25.40 32.05
C ASP A 170 34.91 -26.92 31.98
N GLN A 171 35.78 -27.44 31.12
CA GLN A 171 36.31 -28.80 31.23
C GLN A 171 37.52 -29.03 30.32
N LEU A 172 38.62 -28.33 30.62
CA LEU A 172 39.95 -28.81 30.16
C LEU A 172 41.00 -28.35 31.16
N LEU A 173 41.02 -28.91 32.33
CA LEU A 173 42.22 -28.99 33.18
C LEU A 173 42.00 -30.05 34.24
N THR A 174 42.40 -31.29 33.96
CA THR A 174 43.05 -32.22 34.90
C THR A 174 43.37 -33.53 34.19
N GLY A 175 44.60 -33.92 34.31
CA GLY A 175 44.98 -35.34 34.24
C GLY A 175 46.14 -35.61 33.31
N GLU A 176 47.32 -35.59 33.93
CA GLU A 176 48.49 -36.49 33.86
C GLU A 176 48.76 -37.19 32.52
#